data_bb3ed3873c2df4682a04c8e8a4d9ea01
#
_entry.id   bb3ed3873c2df4682a04c8e8a4d9ea01
#
_cell.length_a   1.000
_cell.length_b   1.000
_cell.length_c   1.000
_cell.angle_alpha   90.00
_cell.angle_beta   90.00
_cell.angle_gamma   90.00
#
_symmetry.space_group_name_H-M   'P 1'
#
loop_
_entity.id
_entity.type
_entity.pdbx_description
1 polymer ?
#
loop_
_entity_poly.entity_id
_entity_poly.type
_entity_poly.pdbx_seq_one_letter_code
_entity_poly.pdbx_strand_id
1 'polypeptide(L)'
;MPAKKIAISNKLGLHARPAMAFAECAGRFASGIRVRRIDSDDSVDGKSIMQLLMLAGTKGTELEITAEGDDADDALTALVRLVKAGFDDDEG
;
A
#
# COMPACT_ATOMS: atom_id res chain seq x y z
N MET A 1 -6.44 5.18 -15.10
CA MET A 1 -6.22 4.23 -13.99
C MET A 1 -6.59 4.88 -12.67
N PRO A 2 -7.49 4.26 -11.89
CA PRO A 2 -7.83 4.81 -10.57
C PRO A 2 -6.60 4.85 -9.66
N ALA A 3 -6.49 5.91 -8.89
CA ALA A 3 -5.38 6.09 -7.97
C ALA A 3 -5.87 6.82 -6.72
N LYS A 4 -5.26 6.52 -5.59
CA LYS A 4 -5.55 7.17 -4.31
C LYS A 4 -4.24 7.49 -3.59
N LYS A 5 -4.23 8.63 -2.91
CA LYS A 5 -3.09 9.04 -2.09
C LYS A 5 -3.45 8.86 -0.62
N ILE A 6 -2.50 8.35 0.14
CA ILE A 6 -2.72 8.08 1.57
C ILE A 6 -1.38 8.14 2.30
N ALA A 7 -1.37 8.74 3.49
CA ALA A 7 -0.17 8.81 4.31
C ALA A 7 -0.08 7.62 5.25
N ILE A 8 1.13 7.12 5.44
CA ILE A 8 1.39 6.05 6.40
C ILE A 8 1.19 6.60 7.80
N SER A 9 0.35 5.95 8.59
CA SER A 9 -0.03 6.44 9.91
C SER A 9 0.51 5.61 11.07
N ASN A 10 0.96 4.39 10.81
CA ASN A 10 1.48 3.54 11.87
C ASN A 10 2.91 3.95 12.25
N LYS A 11 3.27 3.68 13.51
CA LYS A 11 4.48 4.21 14.12
C LYS A 11 5.76 3.79 13.39
N LEU A 12 5.86 2.53 13.02
CA LEU A 12 7.08 1.97 12.41
C LEU A 12 7.05 2.01 10.88
N GLY A 13 5.96 2.50 10.30
CA GLY A 13 5.86 2.60 8.86
C GLY A 13 5.71 1.24 8.17
N LEU A 14 6.19 1.15 6.95
CA LEU A 14 6.01 -0.01 6.09
C LEU A 14 7.13 -1.05 6.32
N HIS A 15 7.15 -1.64 7.51
CA HIS A 15 8.07 -2.74 7.81
C HIS A 15 7.43 -4.09 7.48
N ALA A 16 8.01 -5.21 7.93
CA ALA A 16 7.62 -6.54 7.44
C ALA A 16 6.14 -6.86 7.63
N ARG A 17 5.59 -6.64 8.84
CA ARG A 17 4.21 -6.99 9.11
C ARG A 17 3.21 -6.17 8.29
N PRO A 18 3.32 -4.83 8.25
CA PRO A 18 2.47 -4.03 7.37
C PRO A 18 2.61 -4.38 5.89
N ALA A 19 3.84 -4.67 5.44
CA ALA A 19 4.06 -5.06 4.05
C ALA A 19 3.35 -6.36 3.73
N MET A 20 3.37 -7.32 4.65
CA MET A 20 2.64 -8.59 4.48
C MET A 20 1.14 -8.34 4.43
N ALA A 21 0.62 -7.53 5.35
CA ALA A 21 -0.81 -7.23 5.38
C ALA A 21 -1.27 -6.56 4.08
N PHE A 22 -0.47 -5.62 3.60
CA PHE A 22 -0.79 -4.92 2.35
C PHE A 22 -0.76 -5.88 1.16
N ALA A 23 0.29 -6.70 1.05
CA ALA A 23 0.42 -7.64 -0.05
C ALA A 23 -0.71 -8.67 -0.07
N GLU A 24 -1.11 -9.16 1.11
CA GLU A 24 -2.22 -10.09 1.21
C GLU A 24 -3.53 -9.45 0.77
N CYS A 25 -3.78 -8.23 1.22
CA CYS A 25 -4.99 -7.50 0.83
C CYS A 25 -5.00 -7.29 -0.68
N ALA A 26 -3.90 -6.80 -1.23
CA ALA A 26 -3.79 -6.57 -2.68
C ALA A 26 -3.99 -7.86 -3.47
N GLY A 27 -3.49 -8.97 -2.93
CA GLY A 27 -3.57 -10.27 -3.59
C GLY A 27 -4.99 -10.83 -3.71
N ARG A 28 -5.94 -10.27 -2.96
CA ARG A 28 -7.35 -10.70 -3.05
C ARG A 28 -8.04 -10.16 -4.30
N PHE A 29 -7.44 -9.22 -4.97
CA PHE A 29 -8.03 -8.57 -6.14
C PHE A 29 -7.31 -8.99 -7.40
N ALA A 30 -8.06 -9.07 -8.50
CA ALA A 30 -7.49 -9.41 -9.80
C ALA A 30 -6.69 -8.26 -10.39
N SER A 31 -7.03 -7.03 -10.01
CA SER A 31 -6.36 -5.83 -10.53
C SER A 31 -4.88 -5.82 -10.19
N GLY A 32 -4.08 -5.27 -11.10
CA GLY A 32 -2.69 -4.98 -10.81
C GLY A 32 -2.61 -3.79 -9.85
N ILE A 33 -1.73 -3.88 -8.85
CA ILE A 33 -1.59 -2.85 -7.83
C ILE A 33 -0.16 -2.33 -7.86
N ARG A 34 -0.02 -1.01 -8.00
CA ARG A 34 1.29 -0.35 -7.94
C ARG A 34 1.28 0.65 -6.81
N VAL A 35 2.40 0.79 -6.13
CA VAL A 35 2.55 1.72 -5.02
C VAL A 35 3.82 2.52 -5.23
N ARG A 36 3.76 3.84 -5.02
CA ARG A 36 4.96 4.67 -5.05
C ARG A 36 4.89 5.71 -3.94
N ARG A 37 6.05 6.19 -3.53
CA ARG A 37 6.12 7.35 -2.66
C ARG A 37 5.87 8.59 -3.52
N ILE A 38 5.16 9.57 -2.97
CA ILE A 38 4.84 10.79 -3.71
C ILE A 38 6.12 11.52 -4.17
N ASP A 39 7.20 11.43 -3.37
CA ASP A 39 8.45 12.11 -3.66
C ASP A 39 9.38 11.31 -4.59
N SER A 40 8.88 10.25 -5.20
CA SER A 40 9.67 9.39 -6.08
C SER A 40 8.85 8.96 -7.27
N ASP A 41 9.51 8.76 -8.41
CA ASP A 41 8.86 8.23 -9.61
C ASP A 41 8.85 6.71 -9.66
N ASP A 42 9.58 6.07 -8.74
CA ASP A 42 9.67 4.61 -8.73
C ASP A 42 8.44 4.00 -8.07
N SER A 43 7.77 3.11 -8.81
CA SER A 43 6.65 2.37 -8.25
C SER A 43 7.04 0.91 -8.08
N VAL A 44 6.37 0.26 -7.12
CA VAL A 44 6.61 -1.15 -6.83
C VAL A 44 5.32 -1.94 -6.96
N ASP A 45 5.46 -3.25 -7.09
CA ASP A 45 4.33 -4.17 -7.15
C ASP A 45 3.71 -4.29 -5.75
N GLY A 46 2.46 -3.85 -5.61
CA GLY A 46 1.76 -3.89 -4.33
C GLY A 46 1.46 -5.30 -3.81
N LYS A 47 1.67 -6.32 -4.64
CA LYS A 47 1.48 -7.72 -4.24
C LYS A 47 2.78 -8.39 -3.83
N SER A 48 3.90 -7.66 -3.87
CA SER A 48 5.22 -8.19 -3.52
C SER A 48 5.69 -7.62 -2.20
N ILE A 49 5.81 -8.47 -1.20
CA ILE A 49 6.29 -8.07 0.13
C ILE A 49 7.69 -7.46 0.01
N MET A 50 8.58 -8.09 -0.74
CA MET A 50 9.96 -7.62 -0.87
C MET A 50 10.02 -6.25 -1.51
N GLN A 51 9.23 -6.02 -2.56
CA GLN A 51 9.22 -4.71 -3.22
C GLN A 51 8.64 -3.63 -2.31
N LEU A 52 7.59 -3.97 -1.56
CA LEU A 52 7.02 -3.02 -0.60
C LEU A 52 8.04 -2.62 0.46
N LEU A 53 8.85 -3.56 0.93
CA LEU A 53 9.90 -3.25 1.89
C LEU A 53 10.95 -2.32 1.30
N MET A 54 11.25 -2.49 0.01
CA MET A 54 12.21 -1.61 -0.68
C MET A 54 11.71 -0.18 -0.81
N LEU A 55 10.40 0.01 -0.73
CA LEU A 55 9.81 1.35 -0.80
C LEU A 55 10.23 2.22 0.39
N ALA A 56 10.54 1.58 1.54
CA ALA A 56 11.08 2.24 2.73
C ALA A 56 10.19 3.37 3.27
N GLY A 57 8.88 3.17 3.22
CA GLY A 57 7.94 4.17 3.74
C GLY A 57 7.97 4.25 5.26
N THR A 58 8.09 5.47 5.79
CA THR A 58 8.05 5.72 7.23
C THR A 58 6.76 6.45 7.58
N LYS A 59 6.48 6.60 8.89
CA LYS A 59 5.30 7.33 9.33
C LYS A 59 5.30 8.73 8.71
N GLY A 60 4.16 9.12 8.16
CA GLY A 60 4.01 10.41 7.51
C GLY A 60 4.31 10.41 6.03
N THR A 61 4.96 9.36 5.51
CA THR A 61 5.24 9.25 4.08
C THR A 61 3.93 9.11 3.32
N GLU A 62 3.73 9.95 2.30
CA GLU A 62 2.58 9.83 1.43
C GLU A 62 2.85 8.84 0.32
N LEU A 63 1.88 7.95 0.12
CA LEU A 63 1.93 6.95 -0.94
C LEU A 63 0.83 7.21 -1.95
N GLU A 64 1.10 6.87 -3.20
CA GLU A 64 0.06 6.80 -4.21
C GLU A 64 -0.13 5.34 -4.59
N ILE A 65 -1.37 4.86 -4.47
CA ILE A 65 -1.73 3.50 -4.82
C ILE A 65 -2.53 3.55 -6.10
N THR A 66 -2.09 2.83 -7.11
CA THR A 66 -2.76 2.76 -8.41
C THR A 66 -3.24 1.34 -8.64
N ALA A 67 -4.47 1.20 -9.15
CA ALA A 67 -5.02 -0.11 -9.47
C ALA A 67 -5.51 -0.13 -10.91
N GLU A 68 -5.31 -1.26 -11.58
CA GLU A 68 -5.76 -1.43 -12.96
C GLU A 68 -6.41 -2.79 -13.12
N GLY A 69 -7.68 -2.81 -13.47
CA GLY A 69 -8.44 -4.04 -13.66
C GLY A 69 -9.90 -3.83 -13.30
N ASP A 70 -10.68 -4.90 -13.42
CA ASP A 70 -12.13 -4.82 -13.24
C ASP A 70 -12.54 -4.48 -11.82
N ASP A 71 -11.75 -4.88 -10.82
CA ASP A 71 -12.05 -4.64 -9.41
C ASP A 71 -11.15 -3.54 -8.82
N ALA A 72 -10.65 -2.64 -9.67
CA ALA A 72 -9.70 -1.60 -9.24
C ALA A 72 -10.26 -0.71 -8.13
N ASP A 73 -11.52 -0.26 -8.25
CA ASP A 73 -12.10 0.62 -7.26
C ASP A 73 -12.25 -0.08 -5.91
N ASP A 74 -12.68 -1.34 -5.93
CA ASP A 74 -12.81 -2.12 -4.69
C ASP A 74 -11.44 -2.34 -4.06
N ALA A 75 -10.43 -2.62 -4.87
CA ALA A 75 -9.08 -2.82 -4.39
C ALA A 75 -8.55 -1.56 -3.72
N LEU A 76 -8.73 -0.39 -4.35
CA LEU A 76 -8.26 0.87 -3.77
C LEU A 76 -8.97 1.18 -2.46
N THR A 77 -10.29 0.95 -2.40
CA THR A 77 -11.05 1.18 -1.17
C THR A 77 -10.50 0.33 -0.03
N ALA A 78 -10.25 -0.95 -0.29
CA ALA A 78 -9.75 -1.86 0.73
C ALA A 78 -8.34 -1.48 1.17
N LEU A 79 -7.47 -1.14 0.22
CA LEU A 79 -6.08 -0.80 0.55
C LEU A 79 -5.97 0.52 1.29
N VAL A 80 -6.74 1.54 0.90
CA VAL A 80 -6.75 2.81 1.62
C VAL A 80 -7.24 2.62 3.05
N ARG A 81 -8.29 1.81 3.22
CA ARG A 81 -8.81 1.51 4.56
C ARG A 81 -7.75 0.82 5.43
N LEU A 82 -7.02 -0.11 4.84
CA LEU A 82 -5.96 -0.82 5.54
C LEU A 82 -4.86 0.13 6.00
N VAL A 83 -4.41 1.03 5.13
CA VAL A 83 -3.36 1.99 5.48
C VAL A 83 -3.86 2.96 6.54
N LYS A 84 -5.10 3.44 6.43
CA LYS A 84 -5.68 4.34 7.45
C LYS A 84 -5.77 3.69 8.82
N ALA A 85 -5.98 2.37 8.84
CA ALA A 85 -6.05 1.62 10.09
C ALA A 85 -4.67 1.26 10.63
N GLY A 86 -3.60 1.79 10.04
CA GLY A 86 -2.24 1.48 10.46
C GLY A 86 -1.81 0.07 10.09
N PHE A 87 -2.36 -0.50 9.03
CA PHE A 87 -2.10 -1.85 8.55
C PHE A 87 -2.46 -2.93 9.59
N ASP A 88 -3.35 -2.60 10.53
CA ASP A 88 -3.68 -3.47 11.66
C ASP A 88 -2.44 -3.83 12.49
N ASP A 89 -1.48 -2.91 12.53
CA ASP A 89 -0.21 -3.09 13.24
C ASP A 89 -0.37 -2.62 14.68
N ASP A 90 -0.37 -3.58 15.61
CA ASP A 90 -0.60 -3.31 17.04
C ASP A 90 0.48 -2.44 17.66
N GLU A 91 1.60 -2.35 17.01
CA GLU A 91 2.71 -1.52 17.46
C GLU A 91 2.46 -0.05 17.22
N GLY A 92 1.57 0.23 16.33
CA GLY A 92 1.29 1.56 15.92
C GLY A 92 0.43 2.32 16.80
#